data_096f1c04e237be07786ba8441e27a37b
#
_entry.id   096f1c04e237be07786ba8441e27a37b
#
_cell.length_a   1.000
_cell.length_b   1.000
_cell.length_c   1.000
_cell.angle_alpha   90.00
_cell.angle_beta   90.00
_cell.angle_gamma   90.00
#
_symmetry.space_group_name_H-M   'P 1'
#
loop_
_entity.id
_entity.type
_entity.pdbx_description
1 polymer ?
#
loop_
_entity_poly.entity_id
_entity_poly.type
_entity_poly.pdbx_seq_one_letter_code
_entity_poly.pdbx_strand_id
1 'polypeptide(L)'
;MLGESFNQFMVESYLSSTSIGGGLTAVRKCRAHDKGSFYSSFFQLSIGIERFFKIIFILNHMIENNLEKPDFRTLKKFSHNIAELHKNCSSYGASHLPNLEWELNWQQNLILEMLSEFADASRYYNLDKIVKGKKRSQRSVSTVERNN
;
A
#
# COMPACT_ATOMS: atom_id res chain seq x y z
N MET A 1 -13.25 -12.12 -23.51
CA MET A 1 -13.00 -10.86 -22.74
C MET A 1 -13.29 -11.00 -21.25
N LEU A 2 -14.49 -11.40 -20.81
CA LEU A 2 -14.76 -11.57 -19.35
C LEU A 2 -13.94 -12.72 -18.73
N GLY A 3 -13.71 -13.83 -19.43
CA GLY A 3 -12.94 -14.96 -18.90
C GLY A 3 -11.47 -14.64 -18.62
N GLU A 4 -10.82 -13.86 -19.48
CA GLU A 4 -9.42 -13.44 -19.25
C GLU A 4 -9.29 -12.51 -18.03
N SER A 5 -10.21 -11.55 -17.91
CA SER A 5 -10.24 -10.67 -16.74
C SER A 5 -10.53 -11.42 -15.45
N PHE A 6 -11.42 -12.41 -15.50
CA PHE A 6 -11.70 -13.27 -14.35
C PHE A 6 -10.45 -14.02 -13.89
N ASN A 7 -9.71 -14.61 -14.84
CA ASN A 7 -8.44 -15.27 -14.49
C ASN A 7 -7.43 -14.32 -13.86
N GLN A 8 -7.32 -13.09 -14.36
CA GLN A 8 -6.45 -12.06 -13.76
C GLN A 8 -6.88 -11.73 -12.32
N PHE A 9 -8.18 -11.56 -12.07
CA PHE A 9 -8.68 -11.34 -10.71
C PHE A 9 -8.39 -12.52 -9.78
N MET A 10 -8.53 -13.75 -10.25
CA MET A 10 -8.19 -14.94 -9.47
C MET A 10 -6.71 -14.96 -9.09
N VAL A 11 -5.82 -14.66 -10.03
CA VAL A 11 -4.36 -14.57 -9.77
C VAL A 11 -4.05 -13.46 -8.77
N GLU A 12 -4.59 -12.26 -8.96
CA GLU A 12 -4.36 -11.13 -8.05
C GLU A 12 -4.91 -11.39 -6.64
N SER A 13 -6.09 -12.03 -6.54
CA SER A 13 -6.66 -12.43 -5.26
C SER A 13 -5.79 -13.45 -4.53
N TYR A 14 -5.25 -14.43 -5.25
CA TYR A 14 -4.31 -15.41 -4.71
C TYR A 14 -3.03 -14.74 -4.20
N LEU A 15 -2.43 -13.84 -4.99
CA LEU A 15 -1.23 -13.11 -4.62
C LEU A 15 -1.46 -12.21 -3.39
N SER A 16 -2.60 -11.53 -3.35
CA SER A 16 -3.02 -10.72 -2.20
C SER A 16 -3.16 -11.57 -0.94
N SER A 17 -3.93 -12.65 -1.02
CA SER A 17 -4.15 -13.57 0.11
C SER A 17 -2.86 -14.19 0.63
N THR A 18 -1.99 -14.64 -0.28
CA THR A 18 -0.69 -15.22 0.07
C THR A 18 0.21 -14.18 0.76
N SER A 19 0.24 -12.95 0.26
CA SER A 19 1.03 -11.87 0.86
C SER A 19 0.52 -11.50 2.25
N ILE A 20 -0.81 -11.37 2.42
CA ILE A 20 -1.41 -11.07 3.74
C ILE A 20 -1.12 -12.21 4.72
N GLY A 21 -1.37 -13.45 4.34
CA GLY A 21 -1.13 -14.63 5.19
C GLY A 21 0.34 -14.79 5.57
N GLY A 22 1.26 -14.57 4.62
CA GLY A 22 2.70 -14.57 4.86
C GLY A 22 3.11 -13.46 5.81
N GLY A 23 2.62 -12.24 5.61
CA GLY A 23 2.88 -11.09 6.46
C GLY A 23 2.39 -11.29 7.90
N LEU A 24 1.15 -11.79 8.09
CA LEU A 24 0.61 -12.11 9.41
C LEU A 24 1.40 -13.22 10.11
N THR A 25 1.84 -14.23 9.36
CA THR A 25 2.69 -15.31 9.89
C THR A 25 4.05 -14.77 10.32
N ALA A 26 4.64 -13.86 9.54
CA ALA A 26 5.91 -13.23 9.86
C ALA A 26 5.79 -12.34 11.11
N VAL A 27 4.73 -11.52 11.23
CA VAL A 27 4.47 -10.68 12.43
C VAL A 27 4.42 -11.54 13.70
N ARG A 28 3.71 -12.67 13.67
CA ARG A 28 3.60 -13.59 14.84
C ARG A 28 4.94 -14.12 15.31
N LYS A 29 5.92 -14.22 14.42
CA LYS A 29 7.28 -14.72 14.70
C LYS A 29 8.29 -13.61 14.99
N CYS A 30 7.93 -12.35 14.79
CA CYS A 30 8.82 -11.22 15.03
C CYS A 30 9.25 -11.13 16.49
N ARG A 31 10.54 -10.89 16.71
CA ARG A 31 11.10 -10.52 18.01
C ARG A 31 11.47 -9.03 17.97
N ALA A 32 11.36 -8.35 19.12
CA ALA A 32 11.52 -6.90 19.21
C ALA A 32 12.82 -6.32 18.62
N HIS A 33 13.89 -7.12 18.53
CA HIS A 33 15.20 -6.70 17.99
C HIS A 33 15.44 -7.20 16.55
N ASP A 34 14.52 -7.96 15.96
CA ASP A 34 14.65 -8.49 14.61
C ASP A 34 14.06 -7.53 13.56
N LYS A 35 14.84 -6.51 13.21
CA LYS A 35 14.42 -5.49 12.23
C LYS A 35 14.12 -6.09 10.85
N GLY A 36 14.81 -7.17 10.46
CA GLY A 36 14.61 -7.82 9.18
C GLY A 36 13.23 -8.48 9.07
N SER A 37 12.81 -9.19 10.13
CA SER A 37 11.49 -9.81 10.18
C SER A 37 10.37 -8.77 10.22
N PHE A 38 10.55 -7.65 10.94
CA PHE A 38 9.60 -6.53 10.89
C PHE A 38 9.47 -5.97 9.48
N TYR A 39 10.59 -5.64 8.84
CA TYR A 39 10.58 -5.12 7.47
C TYR A 39 9.88 -6.07 6.51
N SER A 40 10.22 -7.37 6.55
CA SER A 40 9.59 -8.39 5.70
C SER A 40 8.09 -8.50 5.93
N SER A 41 7.64 -8.45 7.20
CA SER A 41 6.24 -8.50 7.55
C SER A 41 5.47 -7.30 7.00
N PHE A 42 5.96 -6.09 7.24
CA PHE A 42 5.35 -4.86 6.73
C PHE A 42 5.32 -4.82 5.21
N PHE A 43 6.39 -5.27 4.57
CA PHE A 43 6.47 -5.36 3.10
C PHE A 43 5.38 -6.27 2.54
N GLN A 44 5.23 -7.48 3.09
CA GLN A 44 4.22 -8.43 2.64
C GLN A 44 2.80 -7.94 2.93
N LEU A 45 2.54 -7.41 4.13
CA LEU A 45 1.23 -6.89 4.50
C LEU A 45 0.84 -5.68 3.64
N SER A 46 1.74 -4.73 3.44
CA SER A 46 1.45 -3.55 2.63
C SER A 46 1.13 -3.90 1.18
N ILE A 47 1.90 -4.79 0.55
CA ILE A 47 1.62 -5.26 -0.81
C ILE A 47 0.29 -6.02 -0.88
N GLY A 48 0.06 -6.94 0.05
CA GLY A 48 -1.15 -7.76 0.04
C GLY A 48 -2.42 -6.92 0.23
N ILE A 49 -2.42 -6.00 1.18
CA ILE A 49 -3.57 -5.13 1.48
C ILE A 49 -3.78 -4.11 0.34
N GLU A 50 -2.72 -3.54 -0.21
CA GLU A 50 -2.82 -2.64 -1.38
C GLU A 50 -3.49 -3.33 -2.56
N ARG A 51 -3.05 -4.56 -2.91
CA ARG A 51 -3.65 -5.36 -3.99
C ARG A 51 -5.10 -5.67 -3.69
N PHE A 52 -5.42 -6.07 -2.47
CA PHE A 52 -6.79 -6.37 -2.03
C PHE A 52 -7.73 -5.19 -2.25
N PHE A 53 -7.38 -4.01 -1.79
CA PHE A 53 -8.20 -2.82 -1.98
C PHE A 53 -8.28 -2.38 -3.45
N LYS A 54 -7.22 -2.54 -4.23
CA LYS A 54 -7.27 -2.26 -5.68
C LYS A 54 -8.22 -3.21 -6.41
N ILE A 55 -8.27 -4.49 -6.03
CA ILE A 55 -9.25 -5.44 -6.58
C ILE A 55 -10.68 -4.97 -6.27
N ILE A 56 -10.96 -4.64 -5.00
CA ILE A 56 -12.28 -4.14 -4.59
C ILE A 56 -12.64 -2.88 -5.38
N PHE A 57 -11.72 -1.92 -5.49
CA PHE A 57 -11.93 -0.69 -6.25
C PHE A 57 -12.30 -0.98 -7.72
N ILE A 58 -11.56 -1.86 -8.40
CA ILE A 58 -11.81 -2.21 -9.80
C ILE A 58 -13.18 -2.88 -9.94
N LEU A 59 -13.48 -3.86 -9.08
CA LEU A 59 -14.77 -4.56 -9.11
C LEU A 59 -15.93 -3.61 -8.89
N ASN A 60 -15.82 -2.70 -7.93
CA ASN A 60 -16.85 -1.72 -7.67
C ASN A 60 -17.04 -0.75 -8.85
N HIS A 61 -15.94 -0.25 -9.41
CA HIS A 61 -16.01 0.59 -10.61
C HIS A 61 -16.74 -0.15 -11.77
N MET A 62 -16.46 -1.43 -11.98
CA MET A 62 -17.14 -2.23 -12.99
C MET A 62 -18.64 -2.39 -12.70
N ILE A 63 -19.04 -2.56 -11.44
CA ILE A 63 -20.46 -2.65 -11.05
C ILE A 63 -21.19 -1.35 -11.40
N GLU A 64 -20.59 -0.21 -11.12
CA GLU A 64 -21.20 1.10 -11.36
C GLU A 64 -21.17 1.55 -12.83
N ASN A 65 -20.27 1.00 -13.63
CA ASN A 65 -20.04 1.42 -15.02
C ASN A 65 -20.30 0.31 -16.06
N ASN A 66 -21.35 -0.47 -15.88
CA ASN A 66 -21.79 -1.51 -16.85
C ASN A 66 -20.66 -2.49 -17.23
N LEU A 67 -19.86 -2.92 -16.28
CA LEU A 67 -18.71 -3.81 -16.43
C LEU A 67 -17.51 -3.21 -17.19
N GLU A 68 -17.50 -1.89 -17.42
CA GLU A 68 -16.34 -1.20 -17.93
C GLU A 68 -15.25 -1.11 -16.86
N LYS A 69 -14.02 -1.37 -17.25
CA LYS A 69 -12.86 -1.29 -16.34
C LYS A 69 -12.42 0.16 -16.15
N PRO A 70 -11.92 0.54 -14.95
CA PRO A 70 -11.29 1.84 -14.78
C PRO A 70 -10.06 1.96 -15.70
N ASP A 71 -9.78 3.18 -16.14
CA ASP A 71 -8.54 3.45 -16.85
C ASP A 71 -7.32 3.32 -15.91
N PHE A 72 -6.15 3.11 -16.52
CA PHE A 72 -4.91 2.98 -15.78
C PHE A 72 -4.57 4.21 -14.94
N ARG A 73 -4.95 5.42 -15.40
CA ARG A 73 -4.68 6.67 -14.69
C ARG A 73 -5.48 6.76 -13.40
N THR A 74 -6.73 6.31 -13.43
CA THR A 74 -7.61 6.26 -12.27
C THR A 74 -7.03 5.37 -11.18
N LEU A 75 -6.57 4.18 -11.54
CA LEU A 75 -5.92 3.29 -10.56
C LEU A 75 -4.58 3.84 -10.05
N LYS A 76 -3.81 4.50 -10.92
CA LYS A 76 -2.51 5.09 -10.59
C LYS A 76 -2.60 6.25 -9.60
N LYS A 77 -3.73 6.97 -9.53
CA LYS A 77 -3.94 8.08 -8.57
C LYS A 77 -3.74 7.66 -7.12
N PHE A 78 -4.08 6.42 -6.78
CA PHE A 78 -3.87 5.90 -5.44
C PHE A 78 -2.40 5.60 -5.13
N SER A 79 -1.52 5.46 -6.14
CA SER A 79 -0.12 5.07 -5.95
C SER A 79 -0.02 3.86 -5.00
N HIS A 80 0.61 4.06 -3.85
CA HIS A 80 0.75 3.09 -2.75
C HIS A 80 -0.01 3.52 -1.49
N ASN A 81 -0.92 4.50 -1.59
CA ASN A 81 -1.67 5.04 -0.46
C ASN A 81 -2.80 4.08 -0.05
N ILE A 82 -2.48 3.18 0.87
CA ILE A 82 -3.38 2.14 1.37
C ILE A 82 -4.54 2.76 2.15
N ALA A 83 -4.29 3.83 2.90
CA ALA A 83 -5.32 4.51 3.68
C ALA A 83 -6.40 5.14 2.78
N GLU A 84 -6.00 5.77 1.68
CA GLU A 84 -6.95 6.33 0.70
C GLU A 84 -7.74 5.24 -0.03
N LEU A 85 -7.07 4.14 -0.40
CA LEU A 85 -7.74 2.97 -0.96
C LEU A 85 -8.79 2.39 0.00
N HIS A 86 -8.44 2.23 1.28
CA HIS A 86 -9.38 1.76 2.31
C HIS A 86 -10.59 2.69 2.41
N LYS A 87 -10.38 4.01 2.49
CA LYS A 87 -11.46 5.01 2.58
C LYS A 87 -12.46 4.88 1.42
N ASN A 88 -11.94 4.73 0.19
CA ASN A 88 -12.79 4.50 -0.98
C ASN A 88 -13.58 3.20 -0.86
N CYS A 89 -12.91 2.09 -0.51
CA CYS A 89 -13.57 0.79 -0.37
C CYS A 89 -14.63 0.79 0.73
N SER A 90 -14.38 1.46 1.87
CA SER A 90 -15.34 1.57 2.97
C SER A 90 -16.58 2.39 2.58
N SER A 91 -16.40 3.45 1.80
CA SER A 91 -17.53 4.24 1.28
C SER A 91 -18.46 3.39 0.41
N TYR A 92 -17.90 2.54 -0.45
CA TYR A 92 -18.68 1.61 -1.26
C TYR A 92 -19.34 0.53 -0.41
N GLY A 93 -18.58 -0.04 0.52
CA GLY A 93 -19.10 -1.05 1.45
C GLY A 93 -20.31 -0.54 2.23
N ALA A 94 -20.23 0.65 2.78
CA ALA A 94 -21.32 1.28 3.51
C ALA A 94 -22.58 1.49 2.65
N SER A 95 -22.42 1.79 1.36
CA SER A 95 -23.54 1.98 0.43
C SER A 95 -24.23 0.67 0.06
N HIS A 96 -23.48 -0.43 -0.11
CA HIS A 96 -24.00 -1.69 -0.62
C HIS A 96 -24.30 -2.73 0.47
N LEU A 97 -23.61 -2.63 1.61
CA LEU A 97 -23.72 -3.56 2.73
C LEU A 97 -23.85 -2.79 4.05
N PRO A 98 -24.96 -2.04 4.24
CA PRO A 98 -25.12 -1.13 5.38
C PRO A 98 -25.20 -1.84 6.74
N ASN A 99 -25.40 -3.15 6.76
CA ASN A 99 -25.46 -3.94 7.99
C ASN A 99 -24.09 -4.39 8.51
N LEU A 100 -23.00 -4.08 7.79
CA LEU A 100 -21.64 -4.37 8.20
C LEU A 100 -20.99 -3.11 8.78
N GLU A 101 -20.15 -3.31 9.79
CA GLU A 101 -19.33 -2.26 10.36
C GLU A 101 -18.12 -1.99 9.46
N TRP A 102 -18.05 -0.78 8.89
CA TRP A 102 -17.02 -0.35 7.97
C TRP A 102 -16.00 0.58 8.62
N GLU A 103 -16.32 1.09 9.80
CA GLU A 103 -15.44 1.97 10.53
C GLU A 103 -14.37 1.17 11.27
N LEU A 104 -13.13 1.59 11.09
CA LEU A 104 -12.01 1.02 11.83
C LEU A 104 -11.91 1.65 13.22
N ASN A 105 -11.61 0.84 14.23
CA ASN A 105 -11.24 1.37 15.53
C ASN A 105 -9.86 2.06 15.46
N TRP A 106 -9.46 2.72 16.55
CA TRP A 106 -8.22 3.50 16.57
C TRP A 106 -6.95 2.66 16.31
N GLN A 107 -6.90 1.42 16.82
CA GLN A 107 -5.75 0.53 16.59
C GLN A 107 -5.65 0.11 15.12
N GLN A 108 -6.78 -0.24 14.52
CA GLN A 108 -6.85 -0.63 13.11
C GLN A 108 -6.46 0.53 12.19
N ASN A 109 -6.93 1.75 12.50
CA ASN A 109 -6.53 2.95 11.78
C ASN A 109 -5.02 3.19 11.89
N LEU A 110 -4.45 3.09 13.08
CA LEU A 110 -3.01 3.25 13.30
C LEU A 110 -2.20 2.25 12.48
N ILE A 111 -2.60 0.97 12.49
CA ILE A 111 -1.92 -0.08 11.69
C ILE A 111 -2.02 0.24 10.19
N LEU A 112 -3.19 0.67 9.73
CA LEU A 112 -3.40 1.02 8.33
C LEU A 112 -2.53 2.20 7.89
N GLU A 113 -2.45 3.24 8.71
CA GLU A 113 -1.57 4.40 8.48
C GLU A 113 -0.09 3.99 8.44
N MET A 114 0.37 3.17 9.39
CA MET A 114 1.74 2.64 9.40
C MET A 114 2.06 1.84 8.15
N LEU A 115 1.15 0.98 7.68
CA LEU A 115 1.34 0.21 6.45
C LEU A 115 1.32 1.11 5.21
N SER A 116 0.48 2.14 5.19
CA SER A 116 0.41 3.11 4.11
C SER A 116 1.70 3.94 4.01
N GLU A 117 2.20 4.45 5.14
CA GLU A 117 3.45 5.18 5.20
C GLU A 117 4.64 4.30 4.78
N PHE A 118 4.66 3.04 5.22
CA PHE A 118 5.68 2.09 4.80
C PHE A 118 5.63 1.84 3.29
N ALA A 119 4.44 1.69 2.71
CA ALA A 119 4.26 1.44 1.29
C ALA A 119 4.73 2.60 0.42
N ASP A 120 4.47 3.85 0.85
CA ASP A 120 4.74 5.05 0.07
C ASP A 120 6.18 5.57 0.25
N ALA A 121 6.65 5.72 1.47
CA ALA A 121 7.89 6.44 1.77
C ALA A 121 9.02 5.58 2.35
N SER A 122 8.69 4.58 3.18
CA SER A 122 9.69 3.94 4.04
C SER A 122 10.48 2.82 3.37
N ARG A 123 10.03 2.29 2.24
CA ARG A 123 10.72 1.20 1.52
C ARG A 123 12.15 1.55 1.13
N TYR A 124 12.39 2.80 0.77
CA TYR A 124 13.67 3.30 0.25
C TYR A 124 14.32 4.34 1.14
N TYR A 125 13.80 4.54 2.36
CA TYR A 125 14.25 5.59 3.27
C TYR A 125 15.78 5.65 3.46
N ASN A 126 16.43 4.51 3.67
CA ASN A 126 17.88 4.48 3.85
C ASN A 126 18.64 4.83 2.57
N LEU A 127 18.16 4.37 1.41
CA LEU A 127 18.75 4.71 0.11
C LEU A 127 18.57 6.19 -0.19
N ASP A 128 17.39 6.72 0.04
CA ASP A 128 17.10 8.14 -0.14
C ASP A 128 17.95 9.03 0.77
N LYS A 129 18.15 8.60 2.01
CA LYS A 129 19.00 9.30 2.97
C LYS A 129 20.47 9.31 2.54
N ILE A 130 20.98 8.22 2.00
CA ILE A 130 22.34 8.12 1.45
C ILE A 130 22.51 9.11 0.28
N VAL A 131 21.57 9.13 -0.65
CA VAL A 131 21.62 10.01 -1.83
C VAL A 131 21.46 11.48 -1.46
N LYS A 132 20.50 11.83 -0.60
CA LYS A 132 20.25 13.21 -0.12
C LYS A 132 21.41 13.72 0.75
N GLY A 133 22.04 12.87 1.56
CA GLY A 133 23.19 13.21 2.39
C GLY A 133 24.40 13.66 1.58
N LYS A 134 24.69 13.02 0.45
CA LYS A 134 25.78 13.44 -0.48
C LYS A 134 25.55 14.82 -1.10
N LYS A 135 24.31 15.17 -1.45
CA LYS A 135 24.01 16.51 -2.02
C LYS A 135 24.22 17.65 -1.02
N ARG A 136 23.95 17.42 0.25
CA ARG A 136 24.18 18.44 1.31
C ARG A 136 25.65 18.69 1.57
N SER A 137 26.49 17.65 1.55
CA SER A 137 27.95 17.77 1.71
C SER A 137 28.60 18.54 0.56
N GLN A 138 28.17 18.30 -0.67
CA GLN A 138 28.71 19.01 -1.85
C GLN A 138 28.32 20.50 -1.89
N ARG A 139 27.11 20.85 -1.40
CA ARG A 139 26.70 22.27 -1.35
C ARG A 139 27.43 23.08 -0.27
N SER A 140 27.76 22.47 0.87
CA SER A 140 28.53 23.16 1.93
C SER A 140 29.98 23.40 1.55
N VAL A 141 30.62 22.50 0.80
CA VAL A 141 32.02 22.67 0.35
C VAL A 141 32.14 23.73 -0.76
N SER A 142 31.17 23.77 -1.70
CA SER A 142 31.22 24.76 -2.78
C SER A 142 30.96 26.22 -2.35
N THR A 143 30.37 26.41 -1.16
CA THR A 143 30.09 27.76 -0.62
C THR A 143 31.29 28.32 0.17
N VAL A 144 32.16 27.46 0.67
CA VAL A 144 33.38 27.87 1.40
C VAL A 144 34.51 28.30 0.44
N GLU A 145 34.58 27.73 -0.77
CA GLU A 145 35.61 28.06 -1.74
C GLU A 145 35.37 29.37 -2.52
N ARG A 146 34.22 30.03 -2.34
CA ARG A 146 33.91 31.30 -3.03
C ARG A 146 34.10 32.58 -2.19
N ASN A 147 34.51 32.42 -0.93
CA ASN A 147 34.71 33.57 -0.03
C ASN A 147 36.17 33.74 0.45
N ASN A 148 37.15 33.27 -0.34
CA ASN A 148 38.57 33.61 -0.15
C ASN A 148 39.11 34.35 -1.38
#